data_548ec05481f2adb2a0de653d58ac1a75
#
_entry.id   548ec05481f2adb2a0de653d58ac1a75
#
_cell.length_a   1.000
_cell.length_b   1.000
_cell.length_c   1.000
_cell.angle_alpha   90.00
_cell.angle_beta   90.00
_cell.angle_gamma   90.00
#
_symmetry.space_group_name_H-M   'P 1'
#
loop_
_entity.id
_entity.type
_entity.pdbx_description
1 polymer ?
#
loop_
_entity_poly.entity_id
_entity_poly.type
_entity_poly.pdbx_seq_one_letter_code
_entity_poly.pdbx_strand_id
1 'polypeptide(L)'
;DIPTADEKRFILQNIECDAETTEKIKAIPTGIPVSAATLSGFYDVLARVLPIMKSVPKSKELKLLERAKRYMESNPQCSAAQVCESCFISKSYLYYIFKRNMRMSPGDYRYMQLCRMAEKILLTTDKKVEDVAELLGFSSASYFRKTLKKYVGKTPKEIRKEGII
;
A
#
# COMPACT_ATOMS: atom_id res chain seq x y z
N ASP A 1 -11.21 -2.07 4.17
CA ASP A 1 -10.02 -1.54 3.47
C ASP A 1 -10.31 -1.58 1.99
N ILE A 2 -10.56 -0.41 1.39
CA ILE A 2 -10.69 -0.28 -0.05
C ILE A 2 -9.27 -0.39 -0.62
N PRO A 3 -8.97 -1.35 -1.52
CA PRO A 3 -7.66 -1.44 -2.15
C PRO A 3 -7.37 -0.12 -2.85
N THR A 4 -6.25 0.51 -2.53
CA THR A 4 -5.82 1.72 -3.23
C THR A 4 -5.63 1.41 -4.70
N ALA A 5 -5.93 2.36 -5.58
CA ALA A 5 -5.95 2.23 -7.04
C ALA A 5 -4.64 1.67 -7.68
N ASP A 6 -3.57 1.59 -6.90
CA ASP A 6 -2.27 1.04 -7.32
C ASP A 6 -2.14 -0.50 -7.18
N GLU A 7 -3.07 -1.18 -6.51
CA GLU A 7 -2.90 -2.61 -6.22
C GLU A 7 -3.47 -3.54 -7.27
N LYS A 8 -4.40 -3.07 -8.10
CA LYS A 8 -4.98 -3.88 -9.19
C LYS A 8 -5.15 -3.02 -10.44
N ARG A 9 -4.26 -3.17 -11.41
CA ARG A 9 -4.51 -2.67 -12.76
C ARG A 9 -5.46 -3.62 -13.47
N PHE A 10 -6.63 -3.13 -13.81
CA PHE A 10 -7.56 -3.80 -14.72
C PHE A 10 -7.40 -3.19 -16.10
N ILE A 11 -7.27 -4.03 -17.15
CA ILE A 11 -7.48 -3.57 -18.51
C ILE A 11 -8.99 -3.56 -18.73
N LEU A 12 -9.54 -2.39 -19.01
CA LEU A 12 -10.87 -2.28 -19.57
C LEU A 12 -10.80 -2.83 -21.01
N GLN A 13 -11.07 -4.12 -21.16
CA GLN A 13 -11.34 -4.72 -22.45
C GLN A 13 -12.82 -4.50 -22.76
N ASN A 14 -13.18 -4.55 -24.04
CA ASN A 14 -14.59 -4.63 -24.41
C ASN A 14 -15.17 -5.89 -23.76
N ILE A 15 -15.94 -5.70 -22.69
CA ILE A 15 -16.61 -6.78 -21.98
C ILE A 15 -17.94 -6.96 -22.68
N GLU A 16 -18.13 -8.10 -23.32
CA GLU A 16 -19.45 -8.49 -23.81
C GLU A 16 -20.31 -8.86 -22.58
N CYS A 17 -21.23 -7.97 -22.25
CA CYS A 17 -22.21 -8.20 -21.21
C CYS A 17 -23.44 -8.88 -21.80
N ASP A 18 -24.08 -9.75 -21.02
CA ASP A 18 -25.40 -10.27 -21.38
C ASP A 18 -26.46 -9.14 -21.46
N ALA A 19 -27.58 -9.41 -22.11
CA ALA A 19 -28.64 -8.42 -22.30
C ALA A 19 -29.18 -7.88 -20.97
N GLU A 20 -29.30 -8.73 -19.94
CA GLU A 20 -29.79 -8.34 -18.62
C GLU A 20 -28.80 -7.36 -17.90
N THR A 21 -27.51 -7.64 -17.96
CA THR A 21 -26.49 -6.74 -17.40
C THR A 21 -26.43 -5.42 -18.13
N THR A 22 -26.58 -5.44 -19.47
CA THR A 22 -26.62 -4.23 -20.29
C THR A 22 -27.80 -3.33 -19.93
N GLU A 23 -29.00 -3.90 -19.75
CA GLU A 23 -30.20 -3.14 -19.33
C GLU A 23 -30.02 -2.59 -17.90
N LYS A 24 -29.44 -3.32 -16.99
CA LYS A 24 -29.14 -2.83 -15.64
C LYS A 24 -28.15 -1.67 -15.65
N ILE A 25 -27.14 -1.69 -16.51
CA ILE A 25 -26.20 -0.56 -16.68
C ILE A 25 -26.95 0.68 -17.16
N LYS A 26 -27.83 0.55 -18.16
CA LYS A 26 -28.62 1.67 -18.70
C LYS A 26 -29.60 2.22 -17.67
N ALA A 27 -30.10 1.38 -16.77
CA ALA A 27 -31.05 1.76 -15.73
C ALA A 27 -30.42 2.50 -14.54
N ILE A 28 -29.09 2.57 -14.46
CA ILE A 28 -28.40 3.31 -13.38
C ILE A 28 -28.64 4.82 -13.61
N PRO A 29 -29.30 5.53 -12.69
CA PRO A 29 -29.48 6.96 -12.81
C PRO A 29 -28.15 7.71 -12.81
N THR A 30 -27.96 8.61 -13.77
CA THR A 30 -26.71 9.41 -13.90
C THR A 30 -26.77 10.77 -13.19
N GLY A 31 -27.82 11.01 -12.40
CA GLY A 31 -28.05 12.29 -11.71
C GLY A 31 -27.54 12.33 -10.26
N ILE A 32 -27.31 13.54 -9.78
CA ILE A 32 -27.05 13.82 -8.35
C ILE A 32 -28.36 14.40 -7.77
N PRO A 33 -28.80 13.95 -6.57
CA PRO A 33 -28.11 13.13 -5.56
C PRO A 33 -28.18 11.62 -5.82
N VAL A 34 -27.10 10.92 -5.41
CA VAL A 34 -27.02 9.46 -5.49
C VAL A 34 -27.94 8.84 -4.43
N SER A 35 -28.98 8.14 -4.86
CA SER A 35 -29.90 7.44 -3.97
C SER A 35 -29.37 6.06 -3.56
N ALA A 36 -29.93 5.49 -2.49
CA ALA A 36 -29.63 4.10 -2.08
C ALA A 36 -29.96 3.09 -3.19
N ALA A 37 -31.02 3.34 -3.98
CA ALA A 37 -31.38 2.51 -5.12
C ALA A 37 -30.32 2.57 -6.24
N THR A 38 -29.73 3.77 -6.50
CA THR A 38 -28.64 3.95 -7.46
C THR A 38 -27.40 3.17 -7.05
N LEU A 39 -27.03 3.23 -5.74
CA LEU A 39 -25.91 2.47 -5.19
C LEU A 39 -26.15 0.96 -5.29
N SER A 40 -27.34 0.49 -4.95
CA SER A 40 -27.71 -0.93 -5.07
C SER A 40 -27.59 -1.43 -6.51
N GLY A 41 -28.11 -0.68 -7.49
CA GLY A 41 -27.98 -1.01 -8.91
C GLY A 41 -26.55 -1.05 -9.39
N PHE A 42 -25.72 -0.10 -8.92
CA PHE A 42 -24.29 -0.08 -9.23
C PHE A 42 -23.54 -1.30 -8.66
N TYR A 43 -23.81 -1.69 -7.40
CA TYR A 43 -23.21 -2.88 -6.80
C TYR A 43 -23.65 -4.17 -7.48
N ASP A 44 -24.90 -4.28 -7.92
CA ASP A 44 -25.40 -5.45 -8.67
C ASP A 44 -24.68 -5.59 -10.02
N VAL A 45 -24.46 -4.48 -10.73
CA VAL A 45 -23.67 -4.46 -11.97
C VAL A 45 -22.22 -4.84 -11.69
N LEU A 46 -21.59 -4.28 -10.66
CA LEU A 46 -20.22 -4.63 -10.29
C LEU A 46 -20.07 -6.13 -9.95
N ALA A 47 -21.01 -6.69 -9.19
CA ALA A 47 -20.99 -8.11 -8.83
C ALA A 47 -21.03 -9.03 -10.06
N ARG A 48 -21.71 -8.60 -11.14
CA ARG A 48 -21.78 -9.35 -12.41
C ARG A 48 -20.55 -9.14 -13.30
N VAL A 49 -20.02 -7.93 -13.34
CA VAL A 49 -18.91 -7.56 -14.24
C VAL A 49 -17.55 -7.97 -13.68
N LEU A 50 -17.32 -7.83 -12.37
CA LEU A 50 -16.03 -8.16 -11.76
C LEU A 50 -15.54 -9.59 -12.03
N PRO A 51 -16.36 -10.65 -12.00
CA PRO A 51 -15.92 -12.00 -12.32
C PRO A 51 -15.47 -12.17 -13.78
N ILE A 52 -16.05 -11.36 -14.70
CA ILE A 52 -15.77 -11.42 -16.14
C ILE A 52 -14.49 -10.62 -16.47
N MET A 53 -14.16 -9.63 -15.64
CA MET A 53 -12.95 -8.83 -15.83
C MET A 53 -11.70 -9.69 -15.63
N LYS A 54 -10.98 -9.92 -16.72
CA LYS A 54 -9.68 -10.62 -16.65
C LYS A 54 -8.67 -9.72 -15.95
N SER A 55 -8.12 -10.16 -14.82
CA SER A 55 -6.97 -9.49 -14.22
C SER A 55 -5.79 -9.53 -15.19
N VAL A 56 -5.14 -8.39 -15.41
CA VAL A 56 -3.89 -8.37 -16.17
C VAL A 56 -2.88 -9.22 -15.44
N PRO A 57 -2.27 -10.23 -16.08
CA PRO A 57 -1.20 -10.98 -15.43
C PRO A 57 -0.09 -10.01 -15.05
N LYS A 58 0.24 -9.96 -13.74
CA LYS A 58 1.31 -9.11 -13.24
C LYS A 58 2.58 -9.38 -14.02
N SER A 59 3.21 -8.34 -14.54
CA SER A 59 4.50 -8.47 -15.22
C SER A 59 5.52 -9.15 -14.29
N LYS A 60 6.52 -9.82 -14.86
CA LYS A 60 7.60 -10.43 -14.07
C LYS A 60 8.24 -9.43 -13.10
N GLU A 61 8.36 -8.18 -13.52
CA GLU A 61 8.88 -7.07 -12.72
C GLU A 61 7.98 -6.77 -11.50
N LEU A 62 6.67 -6.69 -11.67
CA LEU A 62 5.72 -6.46 -10.57
C LEU A 62 5.71 -7.62 -9.57
N LYS A 63 5.82 -8.87 -10.05
CA LYS A 63 5.92 -10.04 -9.16
C LYS A 63 7.19 -9.98 -8.30
N LEU A 64 8.33 -9.54 -8.89
CA LEU A 64 9.58 -9.36 -8.17
C LEU A 64 9.50 -8.21 -7.16
N LEU A 65 8.90 -7.08 -7.54
CA LEU A 65 8.68 -5.97 -6.63
C LEU A 65 7.84 -6.39 -5.41
N GLU A 66 6.75 -7.12 -5.61
CA GLU A 66 5.91 -7.62 -4.52
C GLU A 66 6.64 -8.62 -3.63
N ARG A 67 7.48 -9.48 -4.22
CA ARG A 67 8.32 -10.39 -3.44
C ARG A 67 9.31 -9.63 -2.57
N ALA A 68 9.96 -8.59 -3.13
CA ALA A 68 10.89 -7.75 -2.39
C ALA A 68 10.18 -6.99 -1.26
N LYS A 69 9.02 -6.40 -1.52
CA LYS A 69 8.19 -5.72 -0.51
C LYS A 69 7.83 -6.66 0.64
N ARG A 70 7.29 -7.84 0.33
CA ARG A 70 6.94 -8.86 1.34
C ARG A 70 8.13 -9.26 2.20
N TYR A 71 9.30 -9.48 1.59
CA TYR A 71 10.49 -9.79 2.34
C TYR A 71 10.87 -8.66 3.31
N MET A 72 10.82 -7.41 2.87
CA MET A 72 11.11 -6.22 3.69
C MET A 72 10.08 -6.01 4.81
N GLU A 73 8.82 -6.31 4.57
CA GLU A 73 7.75 -6.24 5.58
C GLU A 73 7.91 -7.31 6.66
N SER A 74 8.31 -8.53 6.27
CA SER A 74 8.60 -9.61 7.22
C SER A 74 9.94 -9.43 7.94
N ASN A 75 10.86 -8.66 7.37
CA ASN A 75 12.21 -8.40 7.90
C ASN A 75 12.53 -6.91 7.90
N PRO A 76 11.93 -6.11 8.79
CA PRO A 76 12.00 -4.65 8.71
C PRO A 76 13.42 -4.07 8.83
N GLN A 77 14.33 -4.82 9.45
CA GLN A 77 15.73 -4.42 9.61
C GLN A 77 16.66 -4.97 8.52
N CYS A 78 16.10 -5.63 7.47
CA CYS A 78 16.92 -6.20 6.42
C CYS A 78 17.71 -5.15 5.64
N SER A 79 18.89 -5.55 5.17
CA SER A 79 19.70 -4.77 4.23
C SER A 79 19.22 -4.97 2.79
N ALA A 80 19.58 -4.04 1.90
CA ALA A 80 19.32 -4.20 0.47
C ALA A 80 19.98 -5.45 -0.12
N ALA A 81 21.12 -5.88 0.43
CA ALA A 81 21.82 -7.10 0.03
C ALA A 81 20.97 -8.35 0.31
N GLN A 82 20.41 -8.45 1.51
CA GLN A 82 19.52 -9.55 1.88
C GLN A 82 18.24 -9.61 1.04
N VAL A 83 17.67 -8.45 0.68
CA VAL A 83 16.53 -8.39 -0.25
C VAL A 83 16.91 -8.91 -1.63
N CYS A 84 18.09 -8.51 -2.14
CA CYS A 84 18.61 -8.97 -3.43
C CYS A 84 18.81 -10.48 -3.46
N GLU A 85 19.41 -11.02 -2.42
CA GLU A 85 19.63 -12.45 -2.26
C GLU A 85 18.31 -13.23 -2.22
N SER A 86 17.35 -12.80 -1.40
CA SER A 86 16.05 -13.46 -1.30
C SER A 86 15.24 -13.43 -2.59
N CYS A 87 15.43 -12.39 -3.40
CA CYS A 87 14.73 -12.23 -4.68
C CYS A 87 15.52 -12.74 -5.90
N PHE A 88 16.79 -13.14 -5.71
CA PHE A 88 17.70 -13.53 -6.79
C PHE A 88 17.87 -12.44 -7.86
N ILE A 89 18.07 -11.19 -7.43
CA ILE A 89 18.23 -10.03 -8.31
C ILE A 89 19.44 -9.18 -7.88
N SER A 90 19.99 -8.42 -8.83
CA SER A 90 21.06 -7.47 -8.54
C SER A 90 20.55 -6.25 -7.79
N LYS A 91 21.44 -5.57 -7.06
CA LYS A 91 21.12 -4.32 -6.36
C LYS A 91 20.63 -3.24 -7.32
N SER A 92 21.27 -3.10 -8.48
CA SER A 92 20.86 -2.14 -9.50
C SER A 92 19.44 -2.39 -9.99
N TYR A 93 19.10 -3.66 -10.21
CA TYR A 93 17.76 -4.03 -10.65
C TYR A 93 16.71 -3.83 -9.55
N LEU A 94 17.03 -4.10 -8.28
CA LEU A 94 16.17 -3.78 -7.14
C LEU A 94 15.84 -2.28 -7.10
N TYR A 95 16.86 -1.42 -7.22
CA TYR A 95 16.66 0.03 -7.24
C TYR A 95 15.85 0.48 -8.46
N TYR A 96 16.10 -0.10 -9.62
CA TYR A 96 15.35 0.19 -10.86
C TYR A 96 13.85 -0.10 -10.70
N ILE A 97 13.48 -1.31 -10.25
CA ILE A 97 12.06 -1.70 -10.11
C ILE A 97 11.33 -0.85 -9.06
N PHE A 98 11.99 -0.50 -7.94
CA PHE A 98 11.41 0.39 -6.93
C PHE A 98 11.21 1.81 -7.47
N LYS A 99 12.22 2.39 -8.10
CA LYS A 99 12.11 3.74 -8.68
C LYS A 99 11.05 3.83 -9.77
N ARG A 100 11.00 2.83 -10.65
CA ARG A 100 10.05 2.79 -11.76
C ARG A 100 8.60 2.67 -11.29
N ASN A 101 8.34 1.77 -10.36
CA ASN A 101 6.97 1.42 -9.97
C ASN A 101 6.46 2.18 -8.74
N MET A 102 7.34 2.60 -7.84
CA MET A 102 6.96 3.25 -6.58
C MET A 102 7.49 4.68 -6.43
N ARG A 103 8.29 5.17 -7.38
CA ARG A 103 8.93 6.50 -7.36
C ARG A 103 9.83 6.75 -6.14
N MET A 104 10.20 5.69 -5.40
CA MET A 104 11.06 5.76 -4.22
C MET A 104 12.18 4.71 -4.28
N SER A 105 13.20 4.83 -3.43
CA SER A 105 14.24 3.82 -3.30
C SER A 105 13.79 2.67 -2.38
N PRO A 106 14.43 1.48 -2.46
CA PRO A 106 14.20 0.40 -1.48
C PRO A 106 14.48 0.85 -0.03
N GLY A 107 15.48 1.70 0.18
CA GLY A 107 15.80 2.27 1.48
C GLY A 107 14.70 3.19 2.01
N ASP A 108 14.16 4.08 1.15
CA ASP A 108 13.02 4.93 1.52
C ASP A 108 11.79 4.09 1.87
N TYR A 109 11.52 3.04 1.10
CA TYR A 109 10.42 2.11 1.38
C TYR A 109 10.58 1.46 2.75
N ARG A 110 11.79 0.97 3.07
CA ARG A 110 12.10 0.39 4.38
C ARG A 110 11.83 1.38 5.52
N TYR A 111 12.37 2.61 5.40
CA TYR A 111 12.14 3.62 6.43
C TYR A 111 10.67 4.00 6.57
N MET A 112 9.92 4.06 5.48
CA MET A 112 8.48 4.28 5.52
C MET A 112 7.77 3.18 6.31
N GLN A 113 8.12 1.90 6.11
CA GLN A 113 7.56 0.79 6.87
C GLN A 113 7.93 0.86 8.36
N LEU A 114 9.20 1.13 8.69
CA LEU A 114 9.64 1.32 10.08
C LEU A 114 8.88 2.47 10.76
N CYS A 115 8.65 3.57 10.05
CA CYS A 115 7.89 4.71 10.60
C CYS A 115 6.41 4.38 10.82
N ARG A 116 5.78 3.57 9.96
CA ARG A 116 4.40 3.07 10.17
C ARG A 116 4.32 2.14 11.39
N MET A 117 5.31 1.28 11.58
CA MET A 117 5.40 0.45 12.79
C MET A 117 5.59 1.32 14.04
N ALA A 118 6.46 2.34 13.96
CA ALA A 118 6.67 3.29 15.04
C ALA A 118 5.39 4.03 15.41
N GLU A 119 4.66 4.52 14.42
CA GLU A 119 3.37 5.19 14.63
C GLU A 119 2.40 4.29 15.39
N LYS A 120 2.25 3.04 14.97
CA LYS A 120 1.40 2.06 15.66
C LYS A 120 1.84 1.85 17.11
N ILE A 121 3.14 1.66 17.37
CA ILE A 121 3.67 1.46 18.73
C ILE A 121 3.42 2.70 19.60
N LEU A 122 3.66 3.91 19.06
CA LEU A 122 3.45 5.17 19.78
C LEU A 122 1.99 5.45 20.11
N LEU A 123 1.05 4.98 19.26
CA LEU A 123 -0.39 5.08 19.49
C LEU A 123 -0.91 4.10 20.54
N THR A 124 -0.27 2.91 20.63
CA THR A 124 -0.80 1.79 21.42
C THR A 124 -0.01 1.51 22.71
N THR A 125 1.10 2.22 22.94
CA THR A 125 1.97 1.99 24.12
C THR A 125 2.56 3.27 24.68
N ASP A 126 2.92 3.26 25.95
CA ASP A 126 3.63 4.35 26.65
C ASP A 126 5.17 4.23 26.58
N LYS A 127 5.72 3.35 25.71
CA LYS A 127 7.17 3.18 25.56
C LYS A 127 7.85 4.51 25.29
N LYS A 128 9.01 4.76 25.90
CA LYS A 128 9.80 5.95 25.60
C LYS A 128 10.18 6.02 24.13
N VAL A 129 10.31 7.21 23.60
CA VAL A 129 10.68 7.43 22.18
C VAL A 129 12.04 6.80 21.85
N GLU A 130 12.94 6.84 22.80
CA GLU A 130 14.28 6.24 22.74
C GLU A 130 14.18 4.72 22.59
N ASP A 131 13.33 4.07 23.40
CA ASP A 131 13.12 2.62 23.36
C ASP A 131 12.47 2.18 22.03
N VAL A 132 11.56 2.98 21.51
CA VAL A 132 10.93 2.72 20.19
C VAL A 132 11.96 2.84 19.07
N ALA A 133 12.85 3.84 19.14
CA ALA A 133 13.90 4.02 18.15
C ALA A 133 14.88 2.84 18.16
N GLU A 134 15.28 2.39 19.32
CA GLU A 134 16.18 1.23 19.51
C GLU A 134 15.51 -0.06 19.00
N LEU A 135 14.27 -0.33 19.42
CA LEU A 135 13.49 -1.49 18.99
C LEU A 135 13.40 -1.61 17.46
N LEU A 136 13.28 -0.48 16.77
CA LEU A 136 13.18 -0.42 15.32
C LEU A 136 14.54 -0.31 14.61
N GLY A 137 15.65 -0.38 15.36
CA GLY A 137 17.00 -0.40 14.82
C GLY A 137 17.50 0.95 14.29
N PHE A 138 17.00 2.06 14.82
CA PHE A 138 17.54 3.38 14.52
C PHE A 138 18.82 3.65 15.33
N SER A 139 19.81 4.24 14.68
CA SER A 139 21.11 4.55 15.30
C SER A 139 21.03 5.62 16.40
N SER A 140 19.97 6.43 16.41
CA SER A 140 19.71 7.42 17.46
C SER A 140 18.26 7.88 17.46
N ALA A 141 17.77 8.29 18.63
CA ALA A 141 16.43 8.88 18.77
C ALA A 141 16.28 10.19 17.97
N SER A 142 17.35 10.96 17.79
CA SER A 142 17.34 12.18 16.98
C SER A 142 17.11 11.85 15.51
N TYR A 143 17.82 10.86 14.96
CA TYR A 143 17.63 10.41 13.58
C TYR A 143 16.23 9.79 13.40
N PHE A 144 15.76 9.02 14.35
CA PHE A 144 14.40 8.48 14.37
C PHE A 144 13.35 9.58 14.27
N ARG A 145 13.41 10.62 15.14
CA ARG A 145 12.44 11.73 15.12
C ARG A 145 12.42 12.45 13.77
N LYS A 146 13.59 12.72 13.17
CA LYS A 146 13.69 13.33 11.83
C LYS A 146 13.06 12.43 10.76
N THR A 147 13.36 11.14 10.79
CA THR A 147 12.85 10.16 9.83
C THR A 147 11.34 10.00 9.98
N LEU A 148 10.83 9.89 11.20
CA LEU A 148 9.41 9.81 11.48
C LEU A 148 8.65 11.04 10.94
N LYS A 149 9.15 12.25 11.22
CA LYS A 149 8.57 13.49 10.68
C LYS A 149 8.58 13.53 9.16
N LYS A 150 9.64 13.00 8.52
CA LYS A 150 9.74 12.92 7.05
C LYS A 150 8.68 12.01 6.43
N TYR A 151 8.44 10.83 7.00
CA TYR A 151 7.60 9.80 6.37
C TYR A 151 6.15 9.76 6.87
N VAL A 152 5.90 10.17 8.12
CA VAL A 152 4.56 10.22 8.73
C VAL A 152 4.01 11.64 8.79
N GLY A 153 4.90 12.64 8.69
CA GLY A 153 4.51 14.05 8.78
C GLY A 153 4.33 14.56 10.21
N LYS A 154 4.42 13.68 11.21
CA LYS A 154 4.15 13.95 12.63
C LYS A 154 5.35 13.64 13.51
N THR A 155 5.46 14.35 14.63
CA THR A 155 6.41 14.02 15.70
C THR A 155 5.85 12.93 16.62
N PRO A 156 6.68 12.20 17.39
CA PRO A 156 6.20 11.24 18.38
C PRO A 156 5.19 11.82 19.38
N LYS A 157 5.38 13.08 19.76
CA LYS A 157 4.46 13.79 20.67
C LYS A 157 3.09 14.06 20.04
N GLU A 158 3.08 14.45 18.77
CA GLU A 158 1.85 14.66 18.00
C GLU A 158 1.08 13.37 17.82
N ILE A 159 1.77 12.26 17.47
CA ILE A 159 1.16 10.94 17.31
C ILE A 159 0.50 10.49 18.62
N ARG A 160 1.18 10.62 19.76
CA ARG A 160 0.61 10.22 21.06
C ARG A 160 -0.63 10.97 21.44
N LYS A 161 -0.71 12.27 21.11
CA LYS A 161 -1.91 13.06 21.38
C LYS A 161 -3.15 12.57 20.63
N GLU A 162 -2.97 11.90 19.51
CA GLU A 162 -4.06 11.31 18.70
C GLU A 162 -4.50 9.94 19.24
N GLY A 163 -3.64 9.24 19.96
CA GLY A 163 -3.90 7.91 20.52
C GLY A 163 -4.51 7.89 21.91
N ILE A 164 -4.60 9.06 22.60
CA ILE A 164 -5.24 9.16 23.90
C ILE A 164 -6.71 9.50 23.67
N ILE A 165 -7.54 8.49 23.62
CA ILE A 165 -8.98 8.56 23.88
C ILE A 165 -9.21 8.06 25.29
#